data_53d14080aa20b76d2ec7ece8b4ea1032
#
_entry.id   53d14080aa20b76d2ec7ece8b4ea1032
#
_cell.length_a   1.000
_cell.length_b   1.000
_cell.length_c   1.000
_cell.angle_alpha   90.00
_cell.angle_beta   90.00
_cell.angle_gamma   90.00
#
_symmetry.space_group_name_H-M   'P 1'
#
loop_
_entity.id
_entity.type
_entity.pdbx_description
1 polymer ?
#
loop_
_entity_poly.entity_id
_entity_poly.type
_entity_poly.pdbx_seq_one_letter_code
_entity_poly.pdbx_strand_id
1 'polypeptide(L)'
;MFESWKEREFEKKMERFRTALQEKNTILIGAGAGLSTSAGFTYSGERFRKYFADFEQKYGFHDMYSGGFYPYDTLEEYWAYWSRYIYINRYQDAPKPVYQKLLSLMKNKSYFVITTNVDHCFQKAGFDKNRLFYTQGDYGLFQCSEPCCKEKYDNEEIIRKTVSYTHLRAHETLRHL
;
A
#
# COMPACT_ATOMS: atom_id res chain seq x y z
N MET A 1 1.36 -12.42 35.91
CA MET A 1 1.30 -13.88 35.61
C MET A 1 0.77 -14.18 34.19
N PHE A 2 -0.25 -13.48 33.72
CA PHE A 2 -0.79 -13.66 32.34
C PHE A 2 0.14 -13.14 31.24
N GLU A 3 0.87 -12.06 31.45
CA GLU A 3 1.84 -11.50 30.49
C GLU A 3 2.99 -12.49 30.23
N SER A 4 3.53 -13.10 31.26
CA SER A 4 4.63 -14.07 31.12
C SER A 4 4.24 -15.38 30.39
N TRP A 5 2.94 -15.73 30.33
CA TRP A 5 2.47 -16.89 29.57
C TRP A 5 2.39 -16.55 28.07
N LYS A 6 1.88 -15.36 27.71
CA LYS A 6 1.83 -14.89 26.31
C LYS A 6 3.23 -14.72 25.72
N GLU A 7 4.17 -14.19 26.49
CA GLU A 7 5.56 -14.05 26.07
C GLU A 7 6.20 -15.41 25.79
N ARG A 8 6.02 -16.37 26.70
CA ARG A 8 6.57 -17.74 26.51
C ARG A 8 5.95 -18.46 25.31
N GLU A 9 4.68 -18.26 25.03
CA GLU A 9 4.04 -18.84 23.85
C GLU A 9 4.53 -18.17 22.57
N PHE A 10 4.74 -16.86 22.59
CA PHE A 10 5.32 -16.12 21.47
C PHE A 10 6.75 -16.61 21.18
N GLU A 11 7.60 -16.75 22.20
CA GLU A 11 8.96 -17.27 22.04
C GLU A 11 8.97 -18.67 21.43
N LYS A 12 8.10 -19.58 21.87
CA LYS A 12 7.97 -20.91 21.26
C LYS A 12 7.56 -20.85 19.78
N LYS A 13 6.64 -19.96 19.43
CA LYS A 13 6.24 -19.77 18.02
C LYS A 13 7.39 -19.20 17.19
N MET A 14 8.15 -18.27 17.74
CA MET A 14 9.33 -17.70 17.08
C MET A 14 10.43 -18.71 16.87
N GLU A 15 10.67 -19.59 17.85
CA GLU A 15 11.66 -20.66 17.70
C GLU A 15 11.27 -21.67 16.61
N ARG A 16 10.02 -22.10 16.59
CA ARG A 16 9.49 -22.95 15.50
C ARG A 16 9.62 -22.31 14.15
N PHE A 17 9.35 -21.01 14.08
CA PHE A 17 9.48 -20.24 12.81
C PHE A 17 10.96 -20.16 12.38
N ARG A 18 11.88 -19.88 13.29
CA ARG A 18 13.33 -19.86 13.00
C ARG A 18 13.82 -21.20 12.48
N THR A 19 13.46 -22.29 13.16
CA THR A 19 13.80 -23.64 12.75
C THR A 19 13.27 -23.95 11.35
N ALA A 20 11.99 -23.69 11.10
CA ALA A 20 11.40 -23.91 9.79
C ALA A 20 12.07 -23.08 8.67
N LEU A 21 12.43 -21.83 8.96
CA LEU A 21 13.19 -21.01 8.03
C LEU A 21 14.59 -21.55 7.75
N GLN A 22 15.27 -22.12 8.75
CA GLN A 22 16.60 -22.71 8.57
C GLN A 22 16.55 -23.97 7.72
N GLU A 23 15.60 -24.85 7.99
CA GLU A 23 15.49 -26.17 7.36
C GLU A 23 14.95 -26.10 5.92
N LYS A 24 14.11 -25.13 5.61
CA LYS A 24 13.44 -25.05 4.31
C LYS A 24 14.17 -24.13 3.32
N ASN A 25 14.39 -24.63 2.12
CA ASN A 25 15.03 -23.86 1.04
C ASN A 25 14.03 -23.17 0.14
N THR A 26 12.75 -23.55 0.18
CA THR A 26 11.67 -22.98 -0.64
C THR A 26 10.61 -22.39 0.26
N ILE A 27 10.29 -21.12 0.02
CA ILE A 27 9.35 -20.32 0.82
C ILE A 27 8.27 -19.72 -0.08
N LEU A 28 7.02 -19.93 0.27
CA LEU A 28 5.89 -19.21 -0.32
C LEU A 28 5.44 -18.12 0.67
N ILE A 29 5.40 -16.87 0.19
CA ILE A 29 4.95 -15.71 0.96
C ILE A 29 3.56 -15.31 0.48
N GLY A 30 2.54 -15.48 1.31
CA GLY A 30 1.21 -14.89 1.12
C GLY A 30 1.11 -13.58 1.90
N ALA A 31 0.77 -12.47 1.23
CA ALA A 31 0.70 -11.16 1.86
C ALA A 31 -0.54 -10.36 1.45
N GLY A 32 -1.13 -9.68 2.42
CA GLY A 32 -2.25 -8.75 2.24
C GLY A 32 -2.00 -7.43 2.96
N ALA A 33 -3.02 -6.60 3.08
CA ALA A 33 -2.97 -5.25 3.65
C ALA A 33 -2.34 -5.18 5.06
N GLY A 34 -2.44 -6.26 5.86
CA GLY A 34 -1.83 -6.34 7.18
C GLY A 34 -0.31 -6.18 7.16
N LEU A 35 0.38 -6.64 6.09
CA LEU A 35 1.82 -6.44 5.95
C LEU A 35 2.14 -4.96 5.73
N SER A 36 1.41 -4.26 4.87
CA SER A 36 1.56 -2.82 4.63
C SER A 36 1.21 -2.01 5.88
N THR A 37 0.17 -2.40 6.62
CA THR A 37 -0.18 -1.79 7.91
C THR A 37 0.95 -1.93 8.92
N SER A 38 1.59 -3.09 9.00
CA SER A 38 2.75 -3.31 9.88
C SER A 38 3.96 -2.46 9.49
N ALA A 39 4.10 -2.15 8.19
CA ALA A 39 5.10 -1.23 7.66
C ALA A 39 4.74 0.26 7.87
N GLY A 40 3.58 0.55 8.44
CA GLY A 40 3.11 1.90 8.77
C GLY A 40 2.13 2.51 7.78
N PHE A 41 1.69 1.78 6.76
CA PHE A 41 0.63 2.21 5.84
C PHE A 41 -0.76 1.94 6.43
N THR A 42 -1.07 2.64 7.52
CA THR A 42 -2.39 2.59 8.16
C THR A 42 -3.39 3.43 7.36
N TYR A 43 -4.64 2.95 7.26
CA TYR A 43 -5.71 3.63 6.52
C TYR A 43 -6.58 4.52 7.43
N SER A 44 -6.41 4.44 8.73
CA SER A 44 -7.16 5.21 9.72
C SER A 44 -6.22 5.88 10.72
N GLY A 45 -6.78 6.61 11.68
CA GLY A 45 -6.05 7.25 12.77
C GLY A 45 -5.23 8.45 12.32
N GLU A 46 -4.03 8.62 12.90
CA GLU A 46 -3.19 9.80 12.66
C GLU A 46 -2.79 9.97 11.19
N ARG A 47 -2.44 8.87 10.50
CA ARG A 47 -2.04 8.95 9.10
C ARG A 47 -3.20 9.41 8.21
N PHE A 48 -4.41 8.93 8.45
CA PHE A 48 -5.60 9.40 7.75
C PHE A 48 -5.82 10.90 8.02
N ARG A 49 -5.87 11.32 9.27
CA ARG A 49 -6.07 12.74 9.61
C ARG A 49 -4.99 13.66 9.07
N LYS A 50 -3.74 13.20 9.04
CA LYS A 50 -2.63 13.97 8.44
C LYS A 50 -2.85 14.32 6.97
N TYR A 51 -3.44 13.41 6.21
CA TYR A 51 -3.54 13.56 4.75
C TYR A 51 -4.95 13.87 4.24
N PHE A 52 -6.00 13.62 5.03
CA PHE A 52 -7.39 13.69 4.60
C PHE A 52 -8.31 14.42 5.60
N ALA A 53 -7.78 15.27 6.47
CA ALA A 53 -8.60 16.03 7.42
C ALA A 53 -9.65 16.94 6.74
N ASP A 54 -9.31 17.51 5.59
CA ASP A 54 -10.21 18.27 4.73
C ASP A 54 -11.36 17.44 4.18
N PHE A 55 -11.08 16.23 3.76
CA PHE A 55 -12.08 15.26 3.31
C PHE A 55 -12.93 14.74 4.46
N GLU A 56 -12.32 14.42 5.60
CA GLU A 56 -13.04 14.04 6.83
C GLU A 56 -14.06 15.11 7.23
N GLN A 57 -13.64 16.37 7.22
CA GLN A 57 -14.50 17.49 7.57
C GLN A 57 -15.66 17.68 6.60
N LYS A 58 -15.40 17.51 5.29
CA LYS A 58 -16.40 17.74 4.24
C LYS A 58 -17.38 16.58 4.07
N TYR A 59 -16.90 15.33 4.14
CA TYR A 59 -17.66 14.15 3.75
C TYR A 59 -17.97 13.20 4.92
N GLY A 60 -17.37 13.39 6.10
CA GLY A 60 -17.70 12.65 7.32
C GLY A 60 -17.14 11.22 7.40
N PHE A 61 -16.31 10.76 6.47
CA PHE A 61 -15.66 9.46 6.62
C PHE A 61 -14.34 9.57 7.41
N HIS A 62 -13.94 8.49 8.12
CA HIS A 62 -12.84 8.50 9.08
C HIS A 62 -11.67 7.58 8.71
N ASP A 63 -11.66 7.04 7.51
CA ASP A 63 -10.60 6.17 7.01
C ASP A 63 -10.49 6.24 5.47
N MET A 64 -9.32 5.83 4.97
CA MET A 64 -9.02 5.91 3.54
C MET A 64 -9.84 4.93 2.69
N TYR A 65 -10.28 3.81 3.27
CA TYR A 65 -11.07 2.84 2.54
C TYR A 65 -12.46 3.39 2.24
N SER A 66 -13.13 3.92 3.26
CA SER A 66 -14.44 4.57 3.10
C SER A 66 -14.39 5.74 2.12
N GLY A 67 -13.34 6.56 2.17
CA GLY A 67 -13.13 7.64 1.21
C GLY A 67 -12.94 7.16 -0.22
N GLY A 68 -12.28 6.02 -0.43
CA GLY A 68 -12.09 5.44 -1.75
C GLY A 68 -13.38 4.95 -2.44
N PHE A 69 -14.41 4.65 -1.66
CA PHE A 69 -15.73 4.24 -2.13
C PHE A 69 -16.80 5.32 -2.00
N TYR A 70 -16.41 6.53 -1.57
CA TYR A 70 -17.36 7.63 -1.45
C TYR A 70 -17.84 8.09 -2.83
N PRO A 71 -19.16 8.28 -3.04
CA PRO A 71 -19.71 8.73 -4.32
C PRO A 71 -19.54 10.24 -4.47
N TYR A 72 -18.37 10.69 -4.89
CA TYR A 72 -18.08 12.12 -5.12
C TYR A 72 -18.95 12.70 -6.22
N ASP A 73 -19.43 13.93 -6.04
CA ASP A 73 -20.33 14.60 -6.98
C ASP A 73 -19.61 15.02 -8.27
N THR A 74 -18.30 15.25 -8.21
CA THR A 74 -17.49 15.69 -9.36
C THR A 74 -16.24 14.82 -9.53
N LEU A 75 -15.75 14.76 -10.78
CA LEU A 75 -14.49 14.09 -11.11
C LEU A 75 -13.28 14.78 -10.45
N GLU A 76 -13.36 16.09 -10.28
CA GLU A 76 -12.34 16.88 -9.61
C GLU A 76 -12.15 16.44 -8.16
N GLU A 77 -13.24 16.27 -7.42
CA GLU A 77 -13.19 15.80 -6.03
C GLU A 77 -12.72 14.34 -5.94
N TYR A 78 -13.23 13.49 -6.84
CA TYR A 78 -12.78 12.11 -6.96
C TYR A 78 -11.27 12.02 -7.18
N TRP A 79 -10.73 12.77 -8.14
CA TRP A 79 -9.31 12.76 -8.44
C TRP A 79 -8.47 13.51 -7.41
N ALA A 80 -9.00 14.53 -6.74
CA ALA A 80 -8.33 15.17 -5.62
C ALA A 80 -8.11 14.17 -4.46
N TYR A 81 -9.10 13.31 -4.20
CA TYR A 81 -8.95 12.21 -3.24
C TYR A 81 -7.96 11.16 -3.73
N TRP A 82 -8.21 10.58 -4.91
CA TRP A 82 -7.45 9.44 -5.42
C TRP A 82 -6.00 9.77 -5.74
N SER A 83 -5.69 10.95 -6.26
CA SER A 83 -4.29 11.35 -6.48
C SER A 83 -3.50 11.40 -5.18
N ARG A 84 -4.08 11.96 -4.12
CA ARG A 84 -3.48 11.99 -2.78
C ARG A 84 -3.34 10.58 -2.20
N TYR A 85 -4.38 9.76 -2.33
CA TYR A 85 -4.36 8.38 -1.89
C TYR A 85 -3.26 7.55 -2.59
N ILE A 86 -3.18 7.64 -3.92
CA ILE A 86 -2.15 6.97 -4.71
C ILE A 86 -0.77 7.47 -4.29
N TYR A 87 -0.59 8.79 -4.20
CA TYR A 87 0.70 9.36 -3.84
C TYR A 87 1.25 8.82 -2.53
N ILE A 88 0.46 8.84 -1.46
CA ILE A 88 0.92 8.43 -0.14
C ILE A 88 1.05 6.92 0.04
N ASN A 89 0.31 6.11 -0.74
CA ASN A 89 0.35 4.66 -0.62
C ASN A 89 1.26 3.98 -1.65
N ARG A 90 1.55 4.65 -2.78
CA ARG A 90 2.33 4.09 -3.87
C ARG A 90 3.69 4.75 -4.04
N TYR A 91 3.76 6.08 -3.89
CA TYR A 91 4.98 6.83 -4.20
C TYR A 91 5.78 7.26 -2.98
N GLN A 92 5.19 7.35 -1.80
CA GLN A 92 5.94 7.50 -0.56
C GLN A 92 6.53 6.17 -0.10
N ASP A 93 7.63 6.25 0.64
CA ASP A 93 8.24 5.07 1.25
C ASP A 93 7.49 4.65 2.51
N ALA A 94 7.49 3.34 2.76
CA ALA A 94 6.91 2.80 3.98
C ALA A 94 7.68 3.30 5.21
N PRO A 95 6.99 3.77 6.26
CA PRO A 95 7.65 4.32 7.46
C PRO A 95 8.57 3.33 8.18
N LYS A 96 8.33 2.04 8.04
CA LYS A 96 9.11 0.98 8.70
C LYS A 96 9.67 0.01 7.67
N PRO A 97 10.90 -0.50 7.84
CA PRO A 97 11.58 -1.37 6.87
C PRO A 97 11.13 -2.83 6.93
N VAL A 98 9.81 -3.08 7.00
CA VAL A 98 9.25 -4.44 7.15
C VAL A 98 9.53 -5.28 5.91
N TYR A 99 9.35 -4.73 4.72
CA TYR A 99 9.58 -5.44 3.46
C TYR A 99 11.06 -5.74 3.23
N GLN A 100 11.95 -4.81 3.57
CA GLN A 100 13.40 -5.02 3.48
C GLN A 100 13.87 -6.11 4.46
N LYS A 101 13.32 -6.11 5.69
CA LYS A 101 13.58 -7.19 6.67
C LYS A 101 13.07 -8.53 6.16
N LEU A 102 11.88 -8.56 5.57
CA LEU A 102 11.34 -9.79 4.99
C LEU A 102 12.23 -10.30 3.84
N LEU A 103 12.67 -9.42 2.95
CA LEU A 103 13.60 -9.78 1.88
C LEU A 103 14.92 -10.34 2.44
N SER A 104 15.44 -9.76 3.51
CA SER A 104 16.69 -10.25 4.13
C SER A 104 16.56 -11.68 4.66
N LEU A 105 15.39 -12.11 5.13
CA LEU A 105 15.11 -13.49 5.52
C LEU A 105 15.09 -14.46 4.34
N MET A 106 14.88 -13.96 3.12
CA MET A 106 14.84 -14.75 1.88
C MET A 106 16.23 -14.92 1.25
N LYS A 107 17.27 -14.32 1.83
CA LYS A 107 18.65 -14.45 1.34
C LYS A 107 19.04 -15.94 1.27
N ASN A 108 19.54 -16.35 0.09
CA ASN A 108 19.93 -17.75 -0.21
C ASN A 108 18.77 -18.77 -0.20
N LYS A 109 17.53 -18.31 -0.34
CA LYS A 109 16.35 -19.18 -0.44
C LYS A 109 15.65 -19.01 -1.78
N SER A 110 15.05 -20.07 -2.25
CA SER A 110 14.05 -19.99 -3.31
C SER A 110 12.75 -19.49 -2.71
N TYR A 111 12.21 -18.39 -3.23
CA TYR A 111 10.93 -17.86 -2.74
C TYR A 111 10.00 -17.49 -3.89
N PHE A 112 8.71 -17.46 -3.58
CA PHE A 112 7.69 -16.86 -4.43
C PHE A 112 6.73 -16.05 -3.55
N VAL A 113 6.27 -14.91 -4.07
CA VAL A 113 5.34 -14.02 -3.36
C VAL A 113 4.01 -14.00 -4.09
N ILE A 114 2.92 -14.18 -3.35
CA ILE A 114 1.55 -13.90 -3.81
C ILE A 114 0.98 -12.81 -2.91
N THR A 115 0.54 -11.71 -3.51
CA THR A 115 0.00 -10.59 -2.74
C THR A 115 -1.24 -9.97 -3.37
N THR A 116 -2.16 -9.51 -2.54
CA THR A 116 -3.28 -8.65 -2.92
C THR A 116 -2.93 -7.17 -2.81
N ASN A 117 -1.74 -6.83 -2.31
CA ASN A 117 -1.32 -5.44 -2.14
C ASN A 117 -1.00 -4.80 -3.49
N VAL A 118 -1.40 -3.55 -3.65
CA VAL A 118 -1.27 -2.73 -4.86
C VAL A 118 -0.30 -1.54 -4.67
N ASP A 119 0.39 -1.50 -3.52
CA ASP A 119 1.25 -0.40 -3.05
C ASP A 119 2.70 -0.46 -3.57
N HIS A 120 3.05 -1.52 -4.27
CA HIS A 120 4.40 -1.75 -4.84
C HIS A 120 5.53 -1.92 -3.80
N CYS A 121 5.20 -2.16 -2.55
CA CYS A 121 6.20 -2.23 -1.48
C CYS A 121 7.19 -3.39 -1.64
N PHE A 122 6.75 -4.53 -2.17
CA PHE A 122 7.64 -5.65 -2.49
C PHE A 122 8.70 -5.26 -3.52
N GLN A 123 8.27 -4.63 -4.62
CA GLN A 123 9.16 -4.21 -5.70
C GLN A 123 10.13 -3.12 -5.21
N LYS A 124 9.64 -2.14 -4.44
CA LYS A 124 10.49 -1.10 -3.82
C LYS A 124 11.54 -1.68 -2.87
N ALA A 125 11.20 -2.75 -2.16
CA ALA A 125 12.14 -3.43 -1.27
C ALA A 125 13.20 -4.27 -2.01
N GLY A 126 13.05 -4.48 -3.33
CA GLY A 126 14.00 -5.22 -4.16
C GLY A 126 13.66 -6.70 -4.37
N PHE A 127 12.42 -7.12 -4.11
CA PHE A 127 11.97 -8.46 -4.49
C PHE A 127 12.00 -8.65 -6.01
N ASP A 128 12.44 -9.81 -6.46
CA ASP A 128 12.48 -10.16 -7.89
C ASP A 128 11.05 -10.20 -8.47
N LYS A 129 10.81 -9.39 -9.50
CA LYS A 129 9.51 -9.33 -10.20
C LYS A 129 9.07 -10.68 -10.78
N ASN A 130 10.01 -11.53 -11.20
CA ASN A 130 9.71 -12.86 -11.74
C ASN A 130 9.22 -13.84 -10.65
N ARG A 131 9.38 -13.48 -9.39
CA ARG A 131 8.97 -14.24 -8.21
C ARG A 131 7.84 -13.56 -7.44
N LEU A 132 7.12 -12.65 -8.08
CA LEU A 132 6.08 -11.84 -7.46
C LEU A 132 4.81 -11.86 -8.31
N PHE A 133 3.73 -12.37 -7.73
CA PHE A 133 2.40 -12.32 -8.31
C PHE A 133 1.49 -11.42 -7.48
N TYR A 134 1.10 -10.28 -8.02
CA TYR A 134 0.15 -9.34 -7.41
C TYR A 134 -1.19 -9.42 -8.15
N THR A 135 -2.24 -9.77 -7.42
CA THR A 135 -3.51 -10.21 -8.02
C THR A 135 -4.48 -9.07 -8.35
N GLN A 136 -4.29 -7.88 -7.75
CA GLN A 136 -5.24 -6.76 -7.84
C GLN A 136 -4.68 -5.54 -8.61
N GLY A 137 -3.53 -5.68 -9.27
CA GLY A 137 -2.91 -4.59 -10.02
C GLY A 137 -1.92 -3.74 -9.20
N ASP A 138 -1.73 -2.49 -9.62
CA ASP A 138 -0.78 -1.54 -9.03
C ASP A 138 -1.38 -0.14 -9.08
N TYR A 139 -1.35 0.60 -7.97
CA TYR A 139 -1.81 2.00 -7.92
C TYR A 139 -0.99 2.95 -8.81
N GLY A 140 0.18 2.53 -9.28
CA GLY A 140 1.00 3.27 -10.21
C GLY A 140 0.55 3.20 -11.67
N LEU A 141 -0.56 2.53 -11.97
CA LEU A 141 -1.04 2.31 -13.33
C LEU A 141 -2.46 2.85 -13.51
N PHE A 142 -2.67 3.58 -14.60
CA PHE A 142 -4.00 3.87 -15.12
C PHE A 142 -4.38 2.86 -16.20
N GLN A 143 -5.65 2.63 -16.34
CA GLN A 143 -6.25 1.89 -17.45
C GLN A 143 -7.57 2.56 -17.85
N CYS A 144 -8.06 2.27 -19.04
CA CYS A 144 -9.35 2.79 -19.51
C CYS A 144 -10.47 2.32 -18.57
N SER A 145 -11.38 3.22 -18.19
CA SER A 145 -12.55 2.91 -17.35
C SER A 145 -13.51 1.95 -18.05
N GLU A 146 -13.62 2.09 -19.37
CA GLU A 146 -14.29 1.12 -20.22
C GLU A 146 -13.23 0.17 -20.82
N PRO A 147 -13.46 -1.14 -20.86
CA PRO A 147 -12.43 -2.09 -21.30
C PRO A 147 -12.25 -2.10 -22.83
N CYS A 148 -11.93 -0.93 -23.41
CA CYS A 148 -11.71 -0.75 -24.85
C CYS A 148 -10.35 -1.34 -25.31
N CYS A 149 -9.37 -1.43 -24.40
CA CYS A 149 -8.04 -1.97 -24.68
C CYS A 149 -7.41 -2.56 -23.42
N LYS A 150 -6.27 -3.27 -23.59
CA LYS A 150 -5.48 -3.84 -22.47
C LYS A 150 -4.31 -2.94 -22.08
N GLU A 151 -4.21 -1.74 -22.64
CA GLU A 151 -3.15 -0.77 -22.39
C GLU A 151 -3.18 -0.30 -20.93
N LYS A 152 -2.00 -0.13 -20.37
CA LYS A 152 -1.78 0.42 -19.03
C LYS A 152 -0.76 1.54 -19.12
N TYR A 153 -1.04 2.62 -18.41
CA TYR A 153 -0.25 3.85 -18.46
C TYR A 153 0.34 4.13 -17.08
N ASP A 154 1.64 4.40 -17.03
CA ASP A 154 2.27 4.90 -15.81
C ASP A 154 1.68 6.24 -15.41
N ASN A 155 1.37 6.41 -14.13
CA ASN A 155 0.69 7.60 -13.65
C ASN A 155 1.54 8.48 -12.72
N GLU A 156 2.82 8.14 -12.50
CA GLU A 156 3.64 8.80 -11.49
C GLU A 156 3.74 10.32 -11.71
N GLU A 157 4.04 10.73 -12.93
CA GLU A 157 4.20 12.15 -13.27
C GLU A 157 2.89 12.92 -13.03
N ILE A 158 1.77 12.38 -13.48
CA ILE A 158 0.45 12.99 -13.32
C ILE A 158 0.07 13.10 -11.85
N ILE A 159 0.25 12.01 -11.10
CA ILE A 159 -0.06 11.97 -9.66
C ILE A 159 0.80 12.99 -8.89
N ARG A 160 2.10 13.05 -9.15
CA ARG A 160 2.99 14.01 -8.48
C ARG A 160 2.63 15.45 -8.78
N LYS A 161 2.30 15.78 -10.03
CA LYS A 161 1.81 17.09 -10.43
C LYS A 161 0.50 17.41 -9.71
N THR A 162 -0.50 16.54 -9.79
CA THR A 162 -1.81 16.76 -9.18
C THR A 162 -1.71 17.04 -7.68
N VAL A 163 -0.94 16.23 -6.94
CA VAL A 163 -0.77 16.42 -5.49
C VAL A 163 -0.07 17.75 -5.17
N SER A 164 0.91 18.18 -5.96
CA SER A 164 1.58 19.47 -5.74
C SER A 164 0.62 20.66 -5.91
N TYR A 165 -0.32 20.57 -6.80
CA TYR A 165 -1.35 21.60 -7.02
C TYR A 165 -2.44 21.58 -5.95
N THR A 166 -2.86 20.41 -5.45
CA THR A 166 -3.91 20.30 -4.42
C THR A 166 -3.46 20.80 -3.05
N HIS A 167 -2.17 20.86 -2.76
CA HIS A 167 -1.65 21.54 -1.57
C HIS A 167 -1.69 23.07 -1.65
N LEU A 168 -1.85 23.65 -2.82
CA LEU A 168 -1.76 25.08 -3.03
C LEU A 168 -3.13 25.78 -3.27
N ARG A 169 -4.11 25.14 -3.91
CA ARG A 169 -5.51 25.62 -4.05
C ARG A 169 -6.38 24.53 -4.70
N ALA A 170 -7.27 23.92 -3.94
CA ALA A 170 -8.10 22.79 -4.41
C ALA A 170 -9.20 23.14 -5.44
N HIS A 171 -9.32 24.38 -5.89
CA HIS A 171 -10.48 24.83 -6.68
C HIS A 171 -10.20 25.34 -8.11
N GLU A 172 -8.96 25.52 -8.54
CA GLU A 172 -8.70 26.16 -9.84
C GLU A 172 -7.98 25.32 -10.90
N THR A 173 -7.36 24.19 -10.55
CA THR A 173 -6.38 23.55 -11.45
C THR A 173 -6.87 22.31 -12.18
N LEU A 174 -8.01 21.74 -11.82
CA LEU A 174 -8.56 20.53 -12.47
C LEU A 174 -9.49 20.84 -13.66
N ARG A 175 -9.59 22.10 -14.09
CA ARG A 175 -10.38 22.50 -15.27
C ARG A 175 -9.68 22.24 -16.61
N HIS A 176 -8.44 21.71 -16.58
CA HIS A 176 -7.61 21.53 -17.78
C HIS A 176 -7.03 20.11 -17.93
N LEU A 177 -7.57 19.12 -17.24
CA LEU A 177 -7.34 17.70 -17.47
C LEU A 177 -8.65 17.07 -17.91
#